data_81fddebef124772d15428261a307e9d6
#
_entry.id   81fddebef124772d15428261a307e9d6
#
_cell.length_a   1.000
_cell.length_b   1.000
_cell.length_c   1.000
_cell.angle_alpha   90.00
_cell.angle_beta   90.00
_cell.angle_gamma   90.00
#
_symmetry.space_group_name_H-M   'P 1'
#
loop_
_entity.id
_entity.type
_entity.pdbx_description
1 polymer ?
#
loop_
_entity_poly.entity_id
_entity_poly.type
_entity_poly.pdbx_seq_one_letter_code
_entity_poly.pdbx_strand_id
1 'polypeptide(L)'
;MSHPYKDIEVTDKYIIREFNENIDPIELMWHRDNENRTVEILGETDWKIQLDNQLPTSMNQPIYIPRHMYHRVIKGTGNLKLKIHKS
;
A
#
# COMPACT_ATOMS: atom_id res chain seq x y z
N MET A 1 1.57 20.14 0.63
CA MET A 1 2.41 18.96 0.39
C MET A 1 1.56 17.80 -0.09
N SER A 2 1.96 17.18 -1.17
CA SER A 2 1.20 16.08 -1.74
C SER A 2 1.60 14.75 -1.09
N HIS A 3 0.63 13.84 -0.97
CA HIS A 3 0.89 12.47 -0.57
C HIS A 3 1.51 11.72 -1.75
N PRO A 4 2.25 10.63 -1.49
CA PRO A 4 2.81 9.79 -2.54
C PRO A 4 1.75 9.02 -3.32
N TYR A 5 0.49 9.15 -2.97
CA TYR A 5 -0.61 8.42 -3.56
C TYR A 5 -1.84 9.30 -3.68
N LYS A 6 -2.82 8.82 -4.41
CA LYS A 6 -4.12 9.47 -4.57
C LYS A 6 -5.20 8.49 -4.14
N ASP A 7 -6.10 8.93 -3.26
CA ASP A 7 -7.25 8.13 -2.86
C ASP A 7 -8.40 8.42 -3.84
N ILE A 8 -8.71 7.42 -4.66
CA ILE A 8 -9.72 7.53 -5.71
C ILE A 8 -11.12 7.42 -5.10
N GLU A 9 -11.26 6.55 -4.11
CA GLU A 9 -12.54 6.33 -3.44
C GLU A 9 -12.28 6.06 -1.97
N VAL A 10 -13.04 6.71 -1.09
CA VAL A 10 -12.92 6.53 0.36
C VAL A 10 -14.31 6.27 0.92
N THR A 11 -14.46 5.13 1.60
CA THR A 11 -15.69 4.81 2.34
C THR A 11 -15.33 4.48 3.79
N ASP A 12 -16.32 4.25 4.61
CA ASP A 12 -16.08 3.82 5.99
C ASP A 12 -15.54 2.38 6.09
N LYS A 13 -15.60 1.64 4.97
CA LYS A 13 -15.16 0.23 4.95
C LYS A 13 -13.87 0.01 4.18
N TYR A 14 -13.57 0.85 3.18
CA TYR A 14 -12.39 0.65 2.36
C TYR A 14 -11.90 1.95 1.71
N ILE A 15 -10.70 1.90 1.20
CA ILE A 15 -10.08 2.97 0.42
C ILE A 15 -9.54 2.36 -0.88
N ILE A 16 -9.85 2.99 -2.03
CA ILE A 16 -9.17 2.68 -3.29
C ILE A 16 -8.06 3.71 -3.45
N ARG A 17 -6.83 3.24 -3.49
CA ARG A 17 -5.63 4.09 -3.50
C ARG A 17 -4.76 3.79 -4.70
N GLU A 18 -4.26 4.83 -5.34
CA GLU A 18 -3.39 4.67 -6.51
C GLU A 18 -2.06 5.37 -6.28
N PHE A 19 -0.97 4.66 -6.59
CA PHE A 19 0.38 5.18 -6.60
C PHE A 19 0.82 5.36 -8.06
N ASN A 20 1.35 6.52 -8.40
CA ASN A 20 1.79 6.82 -9.76
C ASN A 20 3.16 6.20 -10.02
N GLU A 21 3.37 5.71 -11.24
CA GLU A 21 4.65 5.11 -11.64
C GLU A 21 5.82 6.10 -11.61
N ASN A 22 5.54 7.39 -11.61
CA ASN A 22 6.57 8.43 -11.59
C ASN A 22 6.90 8.92 -10.18
N ILE A 23 6.35 8.30 -9.15
CA ILE A 23 6.65 8.69 -7.77
C ILE A 23 8.12 8.46 -7.48
N ASP A 24 8.73 9.40 -6.74
CA ASP A 24 10.09 9.22 -6.24
C ASP A 24 10.08 8.15 -5.14
N PRO A 25 10.86 7.07 -5.28
CA PRO A 25 10.88 6.01 -4.26
C PRO A 25 11.19 6.51 -2.85
N ILE A 26 11.89 7.64 -2.72
CA ILE A 26 12.21 8.20 -1.41
C ILE A 26 10.97 8.66 -0.64
N GLU A 27 9.86 8.90 -1.35
CA GLU A 27 8.61 9.29 -0.71
C GLU A 27 7.82 8.10 -0.16
N LEU A 28 8.24 6.88 -0.48
CA LEU A 28 7.60 5.65 -0.01
C LEU A 28 8.22 5.22 1.32
N MET A 29 7.93 5.96 2.36
CA MET A 29 8.57 5.82 3.66
C MET A 29 7.89 4.78 4.53
N TRP A 30 8.65 4.25 5.50
CA TRP A 30 8.08 3.41 6.55
C TRP A 30 7.03 4.20 7.32
N HIS A 31 5.87 3.58 7.52
CA HIS A 31 4.79 4.17 8.30
C HIS A 31 3.96 3.09 8.98
N ARG A 32 3.08 3.50 9.88
CA ARG A 32 2.16 2.60 10.56
C ARG A 32 0.78 3.25 10.63
N ASP A 33 -0.23 2.41 10.77
CA ASP A 33 -1.62 2.86 10.85
C ASP A 33 -2.21 2.55 12.22
N ASN A 34 -3.27 3.27 12.58
CA ASN A 34 -3.93 3.09 13.87
C ASN A 34 -5.06 2.05 13.82
N GLU A 35 -5.16 1.31 12.73
CA GLU A 35 -6.18 0.29 12.55
C GLU A 35 -5.61 -0.90 11.80
N ASN A 36 -6.25 -2.06 11.96
CA ASN A 36 -5.90 -3.23 11.14
C ASN A 36 -6.37 -2.99 9.72
N ARG A 37 -5.59 -3.44 8.75
CA ARG A 37 -5.91 -3.30 7.33
C ARG A 37 -5.61 -4.57 6.57
N THR A 38 -6.42 -4.86 5.57
CA THR A 38 -6.13 -5.88 4.58
C THR A 38 -5.97 -5.18 3.24
N VAL A 39 -4.83 -5.35 2.62
CA VAL A 39 -4.47 -4.71 1.35
C VAL A 39 -4.62 -5.70 0.22
N GLU A 40 -5.38 -5.33 -0.79
CA GLU A 40 -5.65 -6.17 -1.94
C GLU A 40 -5.29 -5.41 -3.21
N ILE A 41 -4.52 -6.05 -4.11
CA ILE A 41 -4.16 -5.45 -5.39
C ILE A 41 -5.38 -5.46 -6.33
N LEU A 42 -5.56 -4.36 -7.07
CA LEU A 42 -6.53 -4.32 -8.16
C LEU A 42 -5.77 -4.47 -9.47
N GLY A 43 -5.74 -5.68 -10.00
CA GLY A 43 -4.95 -6.04 -11.18
C GLY A 43 -3.72 -6.84 -10.79
N GLU A 44 -2.67 -6.71 -11.59
CA GLU A 44 -1.38 -7.36 -11.34
C GLU A 44 -0.29 -6.31 -11.22
N THR A 45 0.75 -6.62 -10.44
CA THR A 45 1.84 -5.68 -10.23
C THR A 45 3.13 -6.40 -9.85
N ASP A 46 4.26 -5.77 -10.15
CA ASP A 46 5.55 -6.17 -9.63
C ASP A 46 5.99 -5.29 -8.44
N TRP A 47 5.15 -4.35 -8.02
CA TRP A 47 5.39 -3.63 -6.77
C TRP A 47 5.39 -4.62 -5.61
N LYS A 48 6.08 -4.27 -4.54
CA LYS A 48 6.18 -5.12 -3.36
C LYS A 48 5.80 -4.34 -2.12
N ILE A 49 5.51 -5.08 -1.05
CA ILE A 49 5.29 -4.50 0.27
C ILE A 49 6.25 -5.17 1.24
N GLN A 50 6.74 -4.38 2.19
CA GLN A 50 7.62 -4.90 3.22
C GLN A 50 7.06 -4.50 4.58
N LEU A 51 6.82 -5.50 5.42
CA LEU A 51 6.43 -5.30 6.80
C LEU A 51 7.69 -5.32 7.67
N ASP A 52 7.58 -4.72 8.86
CA ASP A 52 8.70 -4.65 9.79
C ASP A 52 9.26 -6.04 10.10
N ASN A 53 10.59 -6.15 10.09
CA ASN A 53 11.31 -7.40 10.35
C ASN A 53 11.04 -8.52 9.36
N GLN A 54 10.58 -8.18 8.15
CA GLN A 54 10.30 -9.16 7.10
C GLN A 54 10.97 -8.75 5.80
N LEU A 55 11.15 -9.72 4.91
CA LEU A 55 11.62 -9.44 3.56
C LEU A 55 10.46 -8.88 2.73
N PRO A 56 10.77 -8.07 1.68
CA PRO A 56 9.74 -7.62 0.76
C PRO A 56 8.98 -8.80 0.15
N THR A 57 7.67 -8.67 0.03
CA THR A 57 6.81 -9.70 -0.55
C THR A 57 6.01 -9.15 -1.70
N SER A 58 5.59 -10.06 -2.60
CA SER A 58 4.70 -9.74 -3.70
C SER A 58 3.36 -9.24 -3.17
N MET A 59 2.73 -8.33 -3.92
CA MET A 59 1.41 -7.81 -3.58
C MET A 59 0.28 -8.53 -4.34
N ASN A 60 0.57 -9.64 -5.03
CA ASN A 60 -0.43 -10.33 -5.85
C ASN A 60 -1.37 -11.22 -5.03
N GLN A 61 -1.29 -11.17 -3.71
CA GLN A 61 -2.21 -11.81 -2.79
C GLN A 61 -2.58 -10.81 -1.71
N PRO A 62 -3.77 -10.94 -1.10
CA PRO A 62 -4.16 -10.05 0.00
C PRO A 62 -3.15 -10.12 1.15
N ILE A 63 -2.85 -8.97 1.72
CA ILE A 63 -1.85 -8.86 2.79
C ILE A 63 -2.52 -8.21 3.99
N TYR A 64 -2.44 -8.89 5.14
CA TYR A 64 -2.95 -8.36 6.39
C TYR A 64 -1.86 -7.57 7.09
N ILE A 65 -2.18 -6.32 7.45
CA ILE A 65 -1.25 -5.43 8.16
C ILE A 65 -1.89 -5.10 9.51
N PRO A 66 -1.38 -5.68 10.60
CA PRO A 66 -1.90 -5.38 11.93
C PRO A 66 -1.71 -3.91 12.29
N ARG A 67 -2.60 -3.42 13.15
CA ARG A 67 -2.51 -2.07 13.70
C ARG A 67 -1.11 -1.84 14.28
N HIS A 68 -0.55 -0.66 14.00
CA HIS A 68 0.74 -0.19 14.51
C HIS A 68 1.96 -0.93 13.97
N MET A 69 1.79 -1.82 12.98
CA MET A 69 2.93 -2.47 12.35
C MET A 69 3.52 -1.57 11.28
N TYR A 70 4.81 -1.27 11.37
CA TYR A 70 5.50 -0.49 10.37
C TYR A 70 5.58 -1.27 9.06
N HIS A 71 5.36 -0.57 7.96
CA HIS A 71 5.41 -1.16 6.63
C HIS A 71 5.71 -0.08 5.59
N ARG A 72 6.11 -0.52 4.41
CA ARG A 72 6.32 0.38 3.27
C ARG A 72 6.00 -0.34 1.97
N VAL A 73 5.69 0.44 0.94
CA VAL A 73 5.53 -0.05 -0.42
C VAL A 73 6.85 0.14 -1.14
N ILE A 74 7.24 -0.83 -1.96
CA ILE A 74 8.45 -0.77 -2.77
C ILE A 74 8.03 -0.65 -4.21
N LYS A 75 8.51 0.42 -4.86
CA LYS A 75 8.10 0.76 -6.21
C LYS A 75 8.49 -0.33 -7.20
N GLY A 76 7.54 -0.66 -8.09
CA GLY A 76 7.77 -1.49 -9.26
C GLY A 76 7.57 -0.70 -10.53
N THR A 77 7.05 -1.35 -11.56
CA THR A 77 6.74 -0.70 -12.85
C THR A 77 5.25 -0.44 -12.97
N GLY A 78 4.89 0.64 -13.68
CA GLY A 78 3.50 1.04 -13.83
C GLY A 78 2.89 1.62 -12.57
N ASN A 79 1.63 2.00 -12.66
CA ASN A 79 0.88 2.49 -11.50
C ASN A 79 0.44 1.31 -10.63
N LEU A 80 0.34 1.56 -9.33
CA LEU A 80 -0.17 0.57 -8.38
C LEU A 80 -1.54 1.03 -7.89
N LYS A 81 -2.55 0.17 -8.00
CA LYS A 81 -3.88 0.46 -7.49
C LYS A 81 -4.24 -0.60 -6.47
N LEU A 82 -4.64 -0.15 -5.29
CA LEU A 82 -4.94 -1.00 -4.15
C LEU A 82 -6.33 -0.75 -3.61
N LYS A 83 -6.94 -1.80 -3.07
CA LYS A 83 -8.10 -1.68 -2.21
C LYS A 83 -7.67 -2.00 -0.79
N ILE A 84 -7.80 -1.04 0.10
CA ILE A 84 -7.40 -1.16 1.49
C ILE A 84 -8.66 -1.34 2.32
N HIS A 85 -8.88 -2.55 2.84
CA HIS A 85 -10.04 -2.85 3.67
C HIS A 85 -9.73 -2.43 5.11
N LYS A 86 -10.62 -1.62 5.68
CA LYS A 86 -10.52 -1.22 7.08
C LYS A 86 -11.19 -2.26 7.97
N SER A 87 -10.62 -2.47 9.13
CA SER A 87 -11.21 -3.40 10.09
C SER A 87 -11.91 -2.69 11.21
#